data_d482c34933b7153be060de6cfa5eeb8b
#
_entry.id   d482c34933b7153be060de6cfa5eeb8b
#
_cell.length_a   1.000
_cell.length_b   1.000
_cell.length_c   1.000
_cell.angle_alpha   90.00
_cell.angle_beta   90.00
_cell.angle_gamma   90.00
#
_symmetry.space_group_name_H-M   'P 1'
#
loop_
_entity.id
_entity.type
_entity.pdbx_description
1 polymer ?
#
loop_
_entity_poly.entity_id
_entity_poly.type
_entity_poly.pdbx_seq_one_letter_code
_entity_poly.pdbx_strand_id
1 'polypeptide(L)'
;IQSKHQLIQRYRDETETIQTNCNNWIFLTSRELQFLEEVSALCGKTVGDAPQPVLSVSDLQRLDKDTGEAVLLCGRAKPCITKLADIEVYDNNQFKPLPVTSRTPQRPPKIEIPLNENSWMDGISIPNFNI
;
A
#
# COMPACT_ATOMS: atom_id res chain seq x y z
N ILE A 1 1.13 -6.57 6.48
CA ILE A 1 2.59 -6.63 6.59
C ILE A 1 2.98 -6.97 8.02
N GLN A 2 3.99 -7.77 8.21
CA GLN A 2 4.48 -8.21 9.53
C GLN A 2 5.85 -7.61 9.87
N SER A 3 6.65 -7.27 8.88
CA SER A 3 7.98 -6.70 9.06
C SER A 3 8.32 -5.75 7.94
N LYS A 4 8.75 -4.54 8.32
CA LYS A 4 9.28 -3.54 7.40
C LYS A 4 10.64 -3.96 6.85
N HIS A 5 11.41 -4.71 7.62
CA HIS A 5 12.74 -5.17 7.23
C HIS A 5 12.70 -6.03 5.95
N GLN A 6 11.69 -6.89 5.79
CA GLN A 6 11.51 -7.70 4.58
C GLN A 6 11.29 -6.82 3.34
N LEU A 7 10.57 -5.71 3.50
CA LEU A 7 10.33 -4.77 2.43
C LEU A 7 11.63 -4.05 2.04
N ILE A 8 12.38 -3.56 3.04
CA ILE A 8 13.68 -2.90 2.86
C ILE A 8 14.67 -3.84 2.19
N GLN A 9 14.74 -5.09 2.63
CA GLN A 9 15.65 -6.07 2.05
C GLN A 9 15.36 -6.32 0.57
N ARG A 10 14.08 -6.28 0.17
CA ARG A 10 13.66 -6.56 -1.21
C ARG A 10 13.73 -5.33 -2.11
N TYR A 11 13.34 -4.16 -1.62
CA TYR A 11 13.11 -2.97 -2.42
C TYR A 11 14.04 -1.80 -2.07
N ARG A 12 14.88 -1.93 -1.03
CA ARG A 12 15.86 -0.91 -0.64
C ARG A 12 15.28 0.50 -0.60
N ASP A 13 15.82 1.40 -1.42
CA ASP A 13 15.44 2.83 -1.46
C ASP A 13 14.00 3.06 -1.93
N GLU A 14 13.42 2.12 -2.68
CA GLU A 14 12.04 2.20 -3.14
C GLU A 14 11.00 1.89 -2.05
N THR A 15 11.44 1.38 -0.90
CA THR A 15 10.54 0.99 0.19
C THR A 15 9.65 2.12 0.65
N GLU A 16 10.19 3.32 0.82
CA GLU A 16 9.43 4.49 1.25
C GLU A 16 8.39 4.90 0.21
N THR A 17 8.77 4.87 -1.07
CA THR A 17 7.85 5.14 -2.17
C THR A 17 6.69 4.14 -2.20
N ILE A 18 6.95 2.85 -1.98
CA ILE A 18 5.92 1.83 -1.90
C ILE A 18 4.99 2.09 -0.71
N GLN A 19 5.54 2.38 0.47
CA GLN A 19 4.75 2.65 1.67
C GLN A 19 3.85 3.87 1.52
N THR A 20 4.37 4.98 0.97
CA THR A 20 3.60 6.21 0.79
C THR A 20 2.50 6.09 -0.24
N ASN A 21 2.66 5.21 -1.23
CA ASN A 21 1.63 4.93 -2.24
C ASN A 21 0.58 3.92 -1.77
N CYS A 22 0.82 3.20 -0.67
CA CYS A 22 -0.16 2.30 -0.08
C CYS A 22 -1.15 3.07 0.79
N ASN A 23 -2.34 3.33 0.27
CA ASN A 23 -3.40 4.04 0.99
C ASN A 23 -4.09 3.18 2.07
N ASN A 24 -4.02 1.87 1.94
CA ASN A 24 -4.61 0.91 2.88
C ASN A 24 -3.53 0.00 3.43
N TRP A 25 -3.51 -0.14 4.75
CA TRP A 25 -2.58 -0.99 5.46
C TRP A 25 -3.33 -2.00 6.30
N ILE A 26 -2.89 -3.25 6.23
CA ILE A 26 -3.31 -4.31 7.14
C ILE A 26 -2.08 -4.68 7.97
N PHE A 27 -2.13 -4.36 9.25
CA PHE A 27 -1.09 -4.71 10.19
C PHE A 27 -1.52 -5.97 10.95
N LEU A 28 -0.69 -6.98 10.88
CA LEU A 28 -0.78 -8.18 11.69
C LEU A 28 0.14 -8.02 12.90
N THR A 29 0.23 -9.00 13.76
CA THR A 29 1.14 -8.93 14.90
C THR A 29 2.61 -8.84 14.47
N SER A 30 3.41 -8.06 15.19
CA SER A 30 4.86 -7.94 15.03
C SER A 30 5.52 -7.75 16.38
N ARG A 31 6.81 -8.08 16.49
CA ARG A 31 7.64 -7.79 17.68
C ARG A 31 8.72 -6.74 17.41
N GLU A 32 8.76 -6.19 16.21
CA GLU A 32 9.70 -5.15 15.80
C GLU A 32 9.26 -3.81 16.41
N LEU A 33 9.92 -3.35 17.48
CA LEU A 33 9.50 -2.18 18.25
C LEU A 33 9.39 -0.93 17.40
N GLN A 34 10.39 -0.66 16.56
CA GLN A 34 10.38 0.50 15.69
C GLN A 34 9.18 0.51 14.73
N PHE A 35 8.82 -0.66 14.21
CA PHE A 35 7.66 -0.79 13.34
C PHE A 35 6.34 -0.62 14.11
N LEU A 36 6.26 -1.10 15.35
CA LEU A 36 5.11 -0.89 16.23
C LEU A 36 4.91 0.58 16.58
N GLU A 37 5.99 1.32 16.84
CA GLU A 37 5.95 2.77 17.07
C GLU A 37 5.45 3.52 15.84
N GLU A 38 5.90 3.15 14.64
CA GLU A 38 5.44 3.71 13.38
C GLU A 38 3.93 3.45 13.17
N VAL A 39 3.46 2.23 13.37
CA VAL A 39 2.04 1.87 13.25
C VAL A 39 1.19 2.61 14.29
N SER A 40 1.66 2.71 15.54
CA SER A 40 0.98 3.48 16.59
C SER A 40 0.86 4.97 16.22
N ALA A 41 1.91 5.55 15.66
CA ALA A 41 1.91 6.93 15.18
C ALA A 41 0.92 7.13 14.01
N LEU A 42 0.85 6.17 13.08
CA LEU A 42 -0.10 6.19 11.95
C LEU A 42 -1.55 6.06 12.42
N CYS A 43 -1.81 5.36 13.53
CA CYS A 43 -3.14 5.28 14.15
C CYS A 43 -3.61 6.61 14.71
N GLY A 44 -2.69 7.55 14.93
CA GLY A 44 -3.00 8.88 15.44
C GLY A 44 -3.22 8.93 16.96
N LYS A 45 -3.68 10.09 17.41
CA LYS A 45 -3.92 10.36 18.83
C LYS A 45 -5.37 10.78 19.08
N THR A 46 -5.83 10.55 20.30
CA THR A 46 -7.14 11.05 20.77
C THR A 46 -7.14 12.57 20.85
N VAL A 47 -8.32 13.16 20.67
CA VAL A 47 -8.52 14.61 20.83
C VAL A 47 -8.82 14.89 22.29
N GLY A 48 -8.07 15.83 22.90
CA GLY A 48 -8.29 16.22 24.30
C GLY A 48 -7.08 16.95 24.89
N ASP A 49 -7.15 17.34 26.16
CA ASP A 49 -6.09 18.10 26.85
C ASP A 49 -4.80 17.27 27.02
N ALA A 50 -4.92 15.94 27.06
CA ALA A 50 -3.79 15.00 27.11
C ALA A 50 -3.94 13.95 26.00
N PRO A 51 -3.50 14.25 24.78
CA PRO A 51 -3.66 13.36 23.65
C PRO A 51 -2.88 12.06 23.84
N GLN A 52 -3.60 10.93 23.87
CA GLN A 52 -3.03 9.58 23.96
C GLN A 52 -3.08 8.90 22.60
N PRO A 53 -2.15 7.96 22.29
CA PRO A 53 -2.26 7.15 21.08
C PRO A 53 -3.61 6.44 21.02
N VAL A 54 -4.25 6.42 19.85
CA VAL A 54 -5.50 5.67 19.65
C VAL A 54 -5.26 4.18 19.84
N LEU A 55 -4.12 3.68 19.36
CA LEU A 55 -3.59 2.34 19.63
C LEU A 55 -2.15 2.50 20.12
N SER A 56 -1.90 2.09 21.35
CA SER A 56 -0.55 2.10 21.90
C SER A 56 0.29 0.94 21.35
N VAL A 57 1.60 1.06 21.50
CA VAL A 57 2.53 -0.05 21.19
C VAL A 57 2.14 -1.32 21.96
N SER A 58 1.70 -1.18 23.21
CA SER A 58 1.25 -2.31 24.03
C SER A 58 -0.01 -2.96 23.47
N ASP A 59 -0.94 -2.20 22.91
CA ASP A 59 -2.15 -2.73 22.29
C ASP A 59 -1.79 -3.52 21.03
N LEU A 60 -0.90 -2.98 20.22
CA LEU A 60 -0.41 -3.63 19.00
C LEU A 60 0.36 -4.93 19.28
N GLN A 61 1.09 -5.00 20.42
CA GLN A 61 1.78 -6.21 20.85
C GLN A 61 0.84 -7.30 21.36
N ARG A 62 -0.36 -6.92 21.82
CA ARG A 62 -1.36 -7.83 22.38
C ARG A 62 -2.32 -8.38 21.34
N LEU A 63 -2.21 -7.95 20.07
CA LEU A 63 -3.03 -8.52 19.02
C LEU A 63 -2.88 -10.04 18.99
N ASP A 64 -4.01 -10.72 19.04
CA ASP A 64 -4.06 -12.17 19.09
C ASP A 64 -3.95 -12.74 17.67
N LYS A 65 -2.81 -13.40 17.43
CA LYS A 65 -2.54 -14.07 16.17
C LYS A 65 -3.46 -15.26 15.92
N ASP A 66 -3.81 -15.99 16.99
CA ASP A 66 -4.57 -17.23 16.84
C ASP A 66 -6.04 -16.96 16.47
N THR A 67 -6.58 -15.81 16.91
CA THR A 67 -7.90 -15.35 16.52
C THR A 67 -7.91 -14.49 15.25
N GLY A 68 -6.75 -14.28 14.62
CA GLY A 68 -6.62 -13.49 13.40
C GLY A 68 -6.83 -11.99 13.60
N GLU A 69 -6.55 -11.45 14.79
CA GLU A 69 -6.68 -10.02 15.04
C GLU A 69 -5.71 -9.21 14.18
N ALA A 70 -6.23 -8.14 13.60
CA ALA A 70 -5.47 -7.24 12.73
C ALA A 70 -5.94 -5.80 12.90
N VAL A 71 -5.05 -4.85 12.67
CA VAL A 71 -5.38 -3.43 12.54
C VAL A 71 -5.51 -3.07 11.08
N LEU A 72 -6.64 -2.46 10.72
CA LEU A 72 -6.88 -1.90 9.40
C LEU A 72 -6.71 -0.39 9.45
N LEU A 73 -5.85 0.13 8.59
CA LEU A 73 -5.70 1.54 8.30
C LEU A 73 -6.18 1.76 6.87
N CYS A 74 -7.34 2.38 6.69
CA CYS A 74 -7.96 2.58 5.38
C CYS A 74 -8.04 4.07 5.06
N GLY A 75 -7.10 4.56 4.29
CA GLY A 75 -7.04 5.95 3.88
C GLY A 75 -7.05 6.91 5.08
N ARG A 76 -8.09 7.76 5.15
CA ARG A 76 -8.27 8.74 6.25
C ARG A 76 -9.26 8.28 7.32
N ALA A 77 -9.74 7.04 7.25
CA ALA A 77 -10.64 6.50 8.26
C ALA A 77 -9.90 6.28 9.58
N LYS A 78 -10.67 6.22 10.67
CA LYS A 78 -10.11 5.85 11.97
C LYS A 78 -9.58 4.41 11.90
N PRO A 79 -8.48 4.10 12.61
CA PRO A 79 -7.97 2.74 12.69
C PRO A 79 -9.03 1.81 13.28
N CYS A 80 -9.12 0.61 12.76
CA CYS A 80 -10.08 -0.40 13.18
C CYS A 80 -9.35 -1.70 13.51
N ILE A 81 -9.61 -2.26 14.69
CA ILE A 81 -9.21 -3.63 15.02
C ILE A 81 -10.30 -4.56 14.52
N THR A 82 -9.92 -5.56 13.75
CA THR A 82 -10.83 -6.56 13.18
C THR A 82 -10.24 -7.96 13.31
N LYS A 83 -11.08 -8.96 13.09
CA LYS A 83 -10.64 -10.35 12.97
C LYS A 83 -10.69 -10.76 11.52
N LEU A 84 -9.55 -11.18 11.00
CA LEU A 84 -9.46 -11.74 9.68
C LEU A 84 -9.89 -13.20 9.74
N ALA A 85 -10.77 -13.60 8.84
CA ALA A 85 -11.12 -15.00 8.72
C ALA A 85 -9.93 -15.79 8.15
N ASP A 86 -9.76 -17.02 8.64
CA ASP A 86 -8.77 -17.93 8.07
C ASP A 86 -9.14 -18.26 6.62
N ILE A 87 -8.13 -18.41 5.79
CA ILE A 87 -8.33 -18.76 4.37
C ILE A 87 -9.06 -20.09 4.20
N GLU A 88 -8.94 -20.99 5.16
CA GLU A 88 -9.62 -22.29 5.16
C GLU A 88 -11.14 -22.17 5.32
N VAL A 89 -11.62 -21.08 5.92
CA VAL A 89 -13.06 -20.80 6.08
C VAL A 89 -13.72 -20.42 4.73
N TYR A 90 -12.91 -19.89 3.80
CA TYR A 90 -13.41 -19.56 2.48
C TYR A 90 -13.54 -20.83 1.63
N ASP A 91 -14.73 -21.08 1.11
CA ASP A 91 -14.96 -22.17 0.17
C ASP A 91 -14.12 -21.96 -1.09
N ASN A 92 -13.01 -22.70 -1.18
CA ASN A 92 -12.10 -22.67 -2.32
C ASN A 92 -12.75 -23.06 -3.65
N ASN A 93 -13.98 -23.64 -3.62
CA ASN A 93 -14.75 -23.94 -4.82
C ASN A 93 -15.22 -22.69 -5.59
N GLN A 94 -15.24 -21.54 -4.95
CA GLN A 94 -15.53 -20.26 -5.63
C GLN A 94 -14.38 -19.79 -6.51
N PHE A 95 -13.17 -20.23 -6.23
CA PHE A 95 -11.97 -19.93 -7.01
C PHE A 95 -11.66 -21.08 -7.97
N LYS A 96 -12.59 -21.37 -8.89
CA LYS A 96 -12.27 -22.28 -9.98
C LYS A 96 -11.10 -21.68 -10.75
N PRO A 97 -9.98 -22.44 -10.95
CA PRO A 97 -8.91 -21.94 -11.78
C PRO A 97 -9.50 -21.59 -13.14
N LEU A 98 -9.35 -20.35 -13.57
CA LEU A 98 -9.73 -19.97 -14.92
C LEU A 98 -9.00 -20.91 -15.88
N PRO A 99 -9.70 -21.48 -16.88
CA PRO A 99 -9.04 -22.28 -17.87
C PRO A 99 -7.87 -21.44 -18.43
N VAL A 100 -6.67 -21.99 -18.33
CA VAL A 100 -5.48 -21.36 -18.92
C VAL A 100 -5.69 -21.39 -20.43
N THR A 101 -6.41 -20.42 -20.94
CA THR A 101 -6.37 -20.12 -22.35
C THR A 101 -4.94 -19.66 -22.60
N SER A 102 -4.18 -20.50 -23.31
CA SER A 102 -2.87 -20.11 -23.82
C SER A 102 -3.07 -18.87 -24.68
N ARG A 103 -2.96 -17.69 -24.07
CA ARG A 103 -2.89 -16.46 -24.83
C ARG A 103 -1.59 -16.53 -25.58
N THR A 104 -1.66 -16.86 -26.84
CA THR A 104 -0.58 -16.54 -27.76
C THR A 104 -0.32 -15.06 -27.57
N PRO A 105 0.90 -14.65 -27.14
CA PRO A 105 1.19 -13.25 -26.94
C PRO A 105 0.99 -12.53 -28.27
N GLN A 106 -0.16 -11.92 -28.46
CA GLN A 106 -0.35 -11.02 -29.59
C GLN A 106 0.58 -9.85 -29.28
N ARG A 107 1.61 -9.72 -30.09
CA ARG A 107 2.40 -8.49 -30.10
C ARG A 107 1.41 -7.34 -30.30
N PRO A 108 1.44 -6.33 -29.43
CA PRO A 108 0.62 -5.15 -29.67
C PRO A 108 0.96 -4.63 -31.07
N PRO A 109 -0.04 -4.16 -31.83
CA PRO A 109 0.21 -3.59 -33.14
C PRO A 109 1.29 -2.53 -32.97
N LYS A 110 2.32 -2.59 -33.83
CA LYS A 110 3.39 -1.61 -33.84
C LYS A 110 2.77 -0.29 -34.25
N ILE A 111 2.52 0.56 -33.25
CA ILE A 111 2.04 1.93 -33.50
C ILE A 111 3.26 2.68 -34.03
N GLU A 112 3.35 2.83 -35.32
CA GLU A 112 4.30 3.77 -35.94
C GLU A 112 3.71 5.16 -35.72
N ILE A 113 4.21 5.85 -34.69
CA ILE A 113 3.93 7.27 -34.49
C ILE A 113 4.77 7.96 -35.56
N PRO A 114 4.15 8.59 -36.58
CA PRO A 114 4.89 9.39 -37.52
C PRO A 114 5.53 10.53 -36.74
N LEU A 115 6.81 10.45 -36.49
CA LEU A 115 7.60 11.57 -35.96
C LEU A 115 7.68 12.61 -37.08
N ASN A 116 6.64 13.43 -37.16
CA ASN A 116 6.74 14.64 -37.97
C ASN A 116 7.60 15.61 -37.16
N GLU A 117 8.88 15.66 -37.51
CA GLU A 117 9.90 16.48 -36.82
C GLU A 117 9.53 17.96 -36.71
N ASN A 118 8.53 18.42 -37.43
CA ASN A 118 8.15 19.83 -37.48
C ASN A 118 6.82 20.19 -36.76
N SER A 119 6.09 19.24 -36.20
CA SER A 119 4.76 19.55 -35.65
C SER A 119 4.76 20.04 -34.20
N TRP A 120 5.89 19.98 -33.49
CA TRP A 120 5.99 20.42 -32.09
C TRP A 120 6.40 21.89 -31.94
N MET A 121 6.85 22.54 -33.04
CA MET A 121 7.32 23.93 -33.02
C MET A 121 6.28 24.96 -33.41
N ASP A 122 5.20 24.58 -34.09
CA ASP A 122 4.23 25.53 -34.64
C ASP A 122 3.17 26.05 -33.66
N GLY A 123 3.22 25.63 -32.40
CA GLY A 123 2.24 25.98 -31.35
C GLY A 123 2.77 26.69 -30.10
N ILE A 124 4.09 26.81 -29.93
CA ILE A 124 4.68 27.40 -28.72
C ILE A 124 5.20 28.80 -29.03
N SER A 125 4.33 29.81 -28.84
CA SER A 125 4.75 31.19 -28.76
C SER A 125 5.45 31.42 -27.43
N ILE A 126 6.78 31.45 -27.45
CA ILE A 126 7.59 31.76 -26.27
C ILE A 126 7.50 33.25 -26.02
N PRO A 127 6.94 33.75 -24.89
CA PRO A 127 6.99 35.18 -24.59
C PRO A 127 8.44 35.60 -24.38
N ASN A 128 8.86 36.64 -25.12
CA ASN A 128 10.17 37.25 -24.95
C ASN A 128 10.32 37.79 -23.52
N PHE A 129 11.13 37.14 -22.71
CA PHE A 129 11.67 37.73 -21.48
C PHE A 129 12.81 38.63 -21.86
N ASN A 130 12.56 39.95 -21.95
CA ASN A 130 13.62 40.94 -21.91
C ASN A 130 14.14 41.02 -20.49
N ILE A 131 15.43 40.74 -20.33
CA ILE A 131 16.26 41.02 -19.13
C ILE A 131 16.65 42.49 -19.14
#